data_f12a41452600332e356d5bb22e380474
#
_entry.id   f12a41452600332e356d5bb22e380474
#
_cell.length_a   1.000
_cell.length_b   1.000
_cell.length_c   1.000
_cell.angle_alpha   90.00
_cell.angle_beta   90.00
_cell.angle_gamma   90.00
#
_symmetry.space_group_name_H-M   'P 1'
#
loop_
_entity.id
_entity.type
_entity.pdbx_description
1 polymer ?
#
loop_
_entity_poly.entity_id
_entity_poly.type
_entity_poly.pdbx_seq_one_letter_code
_entity_poly.pdbx_strand_id
1 'polypeptide(L)'
;MKKTVFDYVDYKPYINEKILGSPNKGRGIKRSMATFLGCQTAFISQVLNQHVHFSLEQAIKLNKFWEHNKEESKFFLLLIQYQRAGNKELEFFFHEEMKEIIERRSNLKERLNIKDSLDDSNQHIYYSAWYYAAVHILLSIPAFQTPKAISKHLRLPLKQIQEIITFLEANGLAVQKAGKYEIGLTRIHLDKNSVQIRRHHTNWRNQAITSIDKNDPNDLHYSNALSMSHGDVPKIKEILIKAIEECRVIIRASKEERLQVLTMDFFGINESDS
;
A
#
# COMPACT_ATOMS: atom_id res chain seq x y z
N MET A 1 -9.21 9.87 -6.04
CA MET A 1 -7.80 9.57 -6.43
C MET A 1 -7.67 9.56 -7.95
N LYS A 2 -6.56 10.05 -8.50
CA LYS A 2 -6.30 9.96 -9.94
C LYS A 2 -5.90 8.50 -10.23
N LYS A 3 -6.66 7.82 -11.08
CA LYS A 3 -6.34 6.43 -11.46
C LYS A 3 -4.99 6.35 -12.17
N THR A 4 -4.28 5.26 -11.92
CA THR A 4 -2.98 4.94 -12.53
C THR A 4 -3.16 3.81 -13.56
N VAL A 5 -2.14 3.49 -14.34
CA VAL A 5 -2.20 2.39 -15.31
C VAL A 5 -2.51 1.03 -14.65
N PHE A 6 -2.16 0.86 -13.37
CA PHE A 6 -2.36 -0.38 -12.61
C PHE A 6 -3.81 -0.63 -12.18
N ASP A 7 -4.67 0.37 -12.31
CA ASP A 7 -6.10 0.28 -11.98
C ASP A 7 -6.95 -0.22 -13.15
N TYR A 8 -6.31 -0.65 -14.24
CA TYR A 8 -6.98 -1.08 -15.46
C TYR A 8 -6.57 -2.49 -15.86
N VAL A 9 -7.54 -3.23 -16.40
CA VAL A 9 -7.33 -4.54 -17.05
C VAL A 9 -7.34 -4.43 -18.59
N ASP A 10 -7.67 -3.25 -19.11
CA ASP A 10 -7.64 -2.91 -20.54
C ASP A 10 -6.97 -1.54 -20.71
N TYR A 11 -6.03 -1.44 -21.67
CA TYR A 11 -5.31 -0.21 -21.92
C TYR A 11 -6.16 0.87 -22.60
N LYS A 12 -7.25 0.51 -23.29
CA LYS A 12 -8.10 1.47 -24.06
C LYS A 12 -8.87 2.42 -23.13
N PRO A 13 -9.57 1.97 -22.08
CA PRO A 13 -10.15 2.85 -21.07
C PRO A 13 -9.10 3.73 -20.39
N TYR A 14 -7.92 3.19 -20.08
CA TYR A 14 -6.82 3.96 -19.50
C TYR A 14 -6.39 5.12 -20.40
N ILE A 15 -6.13 4.86 -21.70
CA ILE A 15 -5.76 5.92 -22.65
C ILE A 15 -6.88 6.95 -22.81
N ASN A 16 -8.14 6.52 -22.86
CA ASN A 16 -9.27 7.43 -22.97
C ASN A 16 -9.34 8.37 -21.75
N GLU A 17 -9.12 7.85 -20.54
CA GLU A 17 -9.10 8.68 -19.33
C GLU A 17 -7.90 9.65 -19.32
N LYS A 18 -6.71 9.21 -19.76
CA LYS A 18 -5.55 10.10 -19.96
C LYS A 18 -5.84 11.22 -20.95
N ILE A 19 -6.51 10.91 -22.05
CA ILE A 19 -6.94 11.92 -23.04
C ILE A 19 -7.89 12.93 -22.40
N LEU A 20 -8.93 12.46 -21.70
CA LEU A 20 -9.92 13.32 -21.04
C LEU A 20 -9.33 14.18 -19.91
N GLY A 21 -8.35 13.64 -19.19
CA GLY A 21 -7.62 14.34 -18.13
C GLY A 21 -6.57 15.33 -18.61
N SER A 22 -6.31 15.40 -19.90
CA SER A 22 -5.36 16.34 -20.51
C SER A 22 -5.97 17.76 -20.67
N PRO A 23 -5.15 18.82 -20.82
CA PRO A 23 -5.66 20.18 -20.99
C PRO A 23 -6.72 20.27 -22.08
N ASN A 24 -7.66 21.20 -21.93
CA ASN A 24 -8.79 21.42 -22.83
C ASN A 24 -9.65 20.16 -23.07
N LYS A 25 -9.81 19.29 -22.05
CA LYS A 25 -10.55 18.02 -22.14
C LYS A 25 -10.03 17.12 -23.28
N GLY A 26 -8.71 17.14 -23.50
CA GLY A 26 -8.04 16.30 -24.49
C GLY A 26 -8.21 16.73 -25.94
N ARG A 27 -8.68 17.97 -26.20
CA ARG A 27 -8.81 18.48 -27.55
C ARG A 27 -7.44 18.56 -28.25
N GLY A 28 -7.26 17.85 -29.36
CA GLY A 28 -6.00 17.80 -30.13
C GLY A 28 -5.03 16.69 -29.68
N ILE A 29 -5.21 16.06 -28.49
CA ILE A 29 -4.30 15.01 -27.98
C ILE A 29 -4.20 13.82 -28.95
N LYS A 30 -5.30 13.35 -29.55
CA LYS A 30 -5.26 12.27 -30.55
C LYS A 30 -4.38 12.61 -31.75
N ARG A 31 -4.38 13.88 -32.19
CA ARG A 31 -3.50 14.35 -33.26
C ARG A 31 -2.03 14.36 -32.82
N SER A 32 -1.75 14.86 -31.62
CA SER A 32 -0.40 14.84 -31.06
C SER A 32 0.12 13.41 -30.89
N MET A 33 -0.69 12.48 -30.38
CA MET A 33 -0.39 11.06 -30.32
C MET A 33 -0.05 10.49 -31.70
N ALA A 34 -0.90 10.75 -32.70
CA ALA A 34 -0.71 10.27 -34.07
C ALA A 34 0.63 10.75 -34.64
N THR A 35 0.94 12.05 -34.50
CA THR A 35 2.22 12.62 -34.92
C THR A 35 3.40 11.95 -34.18
N PHE A 36 3.32 11.76 -32.88
CA PHE A 36 4.38 11.15 -32.10
C PHE A 36 4.62 9.67 -32.44
N LEU A 37 3.53 8.95 -32.74
CA LEU A 37 3.58 7.54 -33.14
C LEU A 37 3.98 7.36 -34.64
N GLY A 38 3.89 8.40 -35.45
CA GLY A 38 4.10 8.31 -36.88
C GLY A 38 2.95 7.61 -37.62
N CYS A 39 1.69 7.86 -37.22
CA CYS A 39 0.50 7.24 -37.80
C CYS A 39 -0.61 8.29 -38.07
N GLN A 40 -1.69 7.87 -38.69
CA GLN A 40 -2.86 8.75 -38.94
C GLN A 40 -3.75 8.85 -37.67
N THR A 41 -4.36 9.99 -37.44
CA THR A 41 -5.31 10.22 -36.34
C THR A 41 -6.51 9.26 -36.38
N ALA A 42 -6.94 8.87 -37.57
CA ALA A 42 -8.01 7.88 -37.78
C ALA A 42 -7.62 6.52 -37.13
N PHE A 43 -6.35 6.09 -37.28
CA PHE A 43 -5.86 4.87 -36.66
C PHE A 43 -5.98 4.90 -35.14
N ILE A 44 -5.62 6.03 -34.48
CA ILE A 44 -5.80 6.17 -33.04
C ILE A 44 -7.26 5.96 -32.62
N SER A 45 -8.19 6.54 -33.40
CA SER A 45 -9.62 6.38 -33.12
C SER A 45 -10.12 4.96 -33.37
N GLN A 46 -9.61 4.27 -34.38
CA GLN A 46 -9.90 2.85 -34.61
C GLN A 46 -9.40 1.97 -33.45
N VAL A 47 -8.16 2.17 -32.98
CA VAL A 47 -7.62 1.41 -31.88
C VAL A 47 -8.46 1.60 -30.60
N LEU A 48 -8.85 2.83 -30.30
CA LEU A 48 -9.60 3.11 -29.07
C LEU A 48 -11.06 2.64 -29.09
N ASN A 49 -11.67 2.48 -30.26
CA ASN A 49 -13.10 2.20 -30.41
C ASN A 49 -13.42 0.85 -31.09
N GLN A 50 -12.45 0.16 -31.66
CA GLN A 50 -12.64 -1.09 -32.41
C GLN A 50 -11.71 -2.22 -31.88
N HIS A 51 -11.72 -3.38 -32.54
CA HIS A 51 -10.87 -4.54 -32.21
C HIS A 51 -9.42 -4.44 -32.69
N VAL A 52 -8.98 -3.25 -33.13
CA VAL A 52 -7.59 -3.00 -33.51
C VAL A 52 -6.77 -2.68 -32.25
N HIS A 53 -5.50 -3.03 -32.27
CA HIS A 53 -4.56 -2.81 -31.15
C HIS A 53 -3.30 -2.09 -31.62
N PHE A 54 -2.64 -1.36 -30.72
CA PHE A 54 -1.30 -0.84 -30.95
C PHE A 54 -0.28 -1.97 -31.08
N SER A 55 0.77 -1.75 -31.90
CA SER A 55 1.95 -2.60 -31.87
C SER A 55 2.77 -2.35 -30.60
N LEU A 56 3.70 -3.27 -30.27
CA LEU A 56 4.57 -3.09 -29.09
C LEU A 56 5.52 -1.89 -29.26
N GLU A 57 5.96 -1.61 -30.49
CA GLU A 57 6.76 -0.43 -30.83
C GLU A 57 5.97 0.86 -30.61
N GLN A 58 4.70 0.87 -30.98
CA GLN A 58 3.80 1.99 -30.72
C GLN A 58 3.55 2.14 -29.22
N ALA A 59 3.40 1.04 -28.48
CA ALA A 59 3.24 1.05 -27.04
C ALA A 59 4.47 1.64 -26.31
N ILE A 60 5.69 1.32 -26.76
CA ILE A 60 6.93 1.92 -26.24
C ILE A 60 6.95 3.44 -26.49
N LYS A 61 6.51 3.87 -27.65
CA LYS A 61 6.38 5.32 -27.95
C LYS A 61 5.31 5.97 -27.07
N LEU A 62 4.17 5.30 -26.83
CA LEU A 62 3.12 5.80 -25.93
C LEU A 62 3.59 5.91 -24.48
N ASN A 63 4.42 4.99 -24.01
CA ASN A 63 5.06 5.11 -22.71
C ASN A 63 5.88 6.40 -22.56
N LYS A 64 6.63 6.76 -23.61
CA LYS A 64 7.37 8.05 -23.65
C LYS A 64 6.43 9.25 -23.75
N PHE A 65 5.40 9.14 -24.55
CA PHE A 65 4.41 10.23 -24.75
C PHE A 65 3.66 10.57 -23.45
N TRP A 66 3.34 9.56 -22.62
CA TRP A 66 2.66 9.72 -21.33
C TRP A 66 3.61 9.82 -20.14
N GLU A 67 4.94 9.86 -20.40
CA GLU A 67 5.98 9.95 -19.38
C GLU A 67 5.86 8.85 -18.28
N HIS A 68 5.52 7.64 -18.70
CA HIS A 68 5.43 6.52 -17.80
C HIS A 68 6.81 6.20 -17.19
N ASN A 69 6.86 5.95 -15.89
CA ASN A 69 8.04 5.41 -15.26
C ASN A 69 8.30 3.96 -15.73
N LYS A 70 9.42 3.36 -15.31
CA LYS A 70 9.82 2.02 -15.74
C LYS A 70 8.78 0.93 -15.45
N GLU A 71 8.13 1.02 -14.29
CA GLU A 71 7.15 0.03 -13.84
C GLU A 71 5.80 0.21 -14.57
N GLU A 72 5.35 1.44 -14.70
CA GLU A 72 4.16 1.80 -15.51
C GLU A 72 4.34 1.38 -16.97
N SER A 73 5.54 1.60 -17.51
CA SER A 73 5.88 1.19 -18.88
C SER A 73 5.79 -0.31 -19.08
N LYS A 74 6.32 -1.10 -18.13
CA LYS A 74 6.22 -2.57 -18.17
C LYS A 74 4.77 -3.03 -18.11
N PHE A 75 4.00 -2.49 -17.17
CA PHE A 75 2.60 -2.87 -16.99
C PHE A 75 1.73 -2.49 -18.19
N PHE A 76 1.94 -1.32 -18.76
CA PHE A 76 1.22 -0.87 -19.98
C PHE A 76 1.49 -1.78 -21.18
N LEU A 77 2.73 -2.26 -21.35
CA LEU A 77 3.06 -3.25 -22.38
C LEU A 77 2.33 -4.58 -22.15
N LEU A 78 2.24 -5.04 -20.91
CA LEU A 78 1.50 -6.25 -20.55
C LEU A 78 0.01 -6.12 -20.83
N LEU A 79 -0.62 -4.95 -20.52
CA LEU A 79 -2.02 -4.69 -20.87
C LEU A 79 -2.27 -4.82 -22.38
N ILE A 80 -1.37 -4.31 -23.21
CA ILE A 80 -1.49 -4.42 -24.67
C ILE A 80 -1.31 -5.87 -25.13
N GLN A 81 -0.32 -6.59 -24.58
CA GLN A 81 -0.09 -8.00 -24.90
C GLN A 81 -1.27 -8.88 -24.46
N TYR A 82 -1.82 -8.65 -23.29
CA TYR A 82 -3.01 -9.32 -22.78
C TYR A 82 -4.20 -9.15 -23.75
N GLN A 83 -4.49 -7.93 -24.17
CA GLN A 83 -5.59 -7.63 -25.11
C GLN A 83 -5.35 -8.14 -26.55
N ARG A 84 -4.10 -8.45 -26.90
CA ARG A 84 -3.69 -9.01 -28.21
C ARG A 84 -3.51 -10.52 -28.17
N ALA A 85 -3.67 -11.16 -27.03
CA ALA A 85 -3.49 -12.60 -26.91
C ALA A 85 -4.42 -13.35 -27.87
N GLY A 86 -3.84 -14.18 -28.73
CA GLY A 86 -4.60 -14.92 -29.74
C GLY A 86 -5.18 -16.24 -29.23
N ASN A 87 -4.86 -16.66 -28.02
CA ASN A 87 -5.38 -17.86 -27.38
C ASN A 87 -5.45 -17.67 -25.84
N LYS A 88 -6.22 -18.56 -25.18
CA LYS A 88 -6.46 -18.49 -23.74
C LYS A 88 -5.19 -18.74 -22.89
N GLU A 89 -4.28 -19.53 -23.37
CA GLU A 89 -3.02 -19.83 -22.64
C GLU A 89 -2.14 -18.58 -22.55
N LEU A 90 -2.01 -17.87 -23.65
CA LEU A 90 -1.24 -16.62 -23.69
C LEU A 90 -1.94 -15.49 -22.93
N GLU A 91 -3.27 -15.44 -22.99
CA GLU A 91 -4.09 -14.52 -22.20
C GLU A 91 -3.86 -14.77 -20.70
N PHE A 92 -3.94 -16.02 -20.26
CA PHE A 92 -3.70 -16.41 -18.88
C PHE A 92 -2.27 -16.07 -18.43
N PHE A 93 -1.27 -16.34 -19.27
CA PHE A 93 0.12 -15.99 -18.98
C PHE A 93 0.29 -14.49 -18.70
N PHE A 94 -0.21 -13.62 -19.57
CA PHE A 94 -0.10 -12.17 -19.35
C PHE A 94 -0.94 -11.68 -18.18
N HIS A 95 -2.06 -12.32 -17.91
CA HIS A 95 -2.87 -12.02 -16.73
C HIS A 95 -2.12 -12.29 -15.43
N GLU A 96 -1.44 -13.44 -15.32
CA GLU A 96 -0.64 -13.78 -14.15
C GLU A 96 0.57 -12.82 -14.00
N GLU A 97 1.26 -12.46 -15.08
CA GLU A 97 2.32 -11.46 -15.04
C GLU A 97 1.83 -10.08 -14.54
N MET A 98 0.64 -9.67 -14.98
CA MET A 98 0.00 -8.42 -14.50
C MET A 98 -0.36 -8.53 -13.01
N LYS A 99 -0.93 -9.65 -12.60
CA LYS A 99 -1.29 -9.94 -11.21
C LYS A 99 -0.08 -9.91 -10.28
N GLU A 100 1.04 -10.52 -10.68
CA GLU A 100 2.30 -10.45 -9.94
C GLU A 100 2.78 -9.00 -9.73
N ILE A 101 2.69 -8.15 -10.77
CA ILE A 101 3.06 -6.74 -10.63
C ILE A 101 2.13 -6.03 -9.65
N ILE A 102 0.82 -6.26 -9.73
CA ILE A 102 -0.17 -5.65 -8.81
C ILE A 102 0.08 -6.13 -7.37
N GLU A 103 0.30 -7.43 -7.16
CA GLU A 103 0.60 -8.00 -5.86
C GLU A 103 1.93 -7.45 -5.30
N ARG A 104 2.96 -7.37 -6.13
CA ARG A 104 4.25 -6.78 -5.80
C ARG A 104 4.12 -5.30 -5.41
N ARG A 105 3.28 -4.54 -6.11
CA ARG A 105 2.96 -3.14 -5.79
C ARG A 105 2.15 -3.01 -4.50
N SER A 106 1.28 -3.94 -4.20
CA SER A 106 0.56 -4.00 -2.92
C SER A 106 1.49 -4.44 -1.77
N ASN A 107 2.60 -5.08 -2.09
CA ASN A 107 3.64 -5.42 -1.12
C ASN A 107 4.48 -4.18 -0.78
N LEU A 108 4.30 -3.68 0.46
CA LEU A 108 4.93 -2.44 0.91
C LEU A 108 6.48 -2.50 0.88
N LYS A 109 7.05 -3.69 1.03
CA LYS A 109 8.49 -3.96 1.02
C LYS A 109 9.13 -3.60 -0.32
N GLU A 110 8.51 -4.00 -1.44
CA GLU A 110 9.03 -3.73 -2.79
C GLU A 110 8.77 -2.30 -3.25
N ARG A 111 7.66 -1.69 -2.82
CA ARG A 111 7.33 -0.30 -3.15
C ARG A 111 8.30 0.73 -2.57
N LEU A 112 8.97 0.41 -1.48
CA LEU A 112 9.80 1.35 -0.73
C LEU A 112 11.30 1.18 -1.00
N ASN A 113 11.74 0.20 -1.83
CA ASN A 113 13.17 -0.09 -2.06
C ASN A 113 13.97 -0.17 -0.74
N ILE A 114 13.40 -0.85 0.28
CA ILE A 114 14.01 -0.90 1.60
C ILE A 114 15.20 -1.86 1.51
N LYS A 115 16.40 -1.29 1.49
CA LYS A 115 17.67 -2.03 1.47
C LYS A 115 18.02 -2.66 2.81
N ASP A 116 17.50 -2.11 3.91
CA ASP A 116 17.78 -2.58 5.26
C ASP A 116 16.46 -2.89 5.98
N SER A 117 16.07 -4.16 5.99
CA SER A 117 15.06 -4.69 6.88
C SER A 117 15.74 -5.30 8.11
N LEU A 118 15.09 -5.24 9.26
CA LEU A 118 15.51 -6.01 10.42
C LEU A 118 15.71 -7.48 10.04
N ASP A 119 16.78 -8.10 10.52
CA ASP A 119 16.94 -9.55 10.43
C ASP A 119 15.85 -10.28 11.24
N ASP A 120 15.68 -11.57 10.99
CA ASP A 120 14.59 -12.35 11.59
C ASP A 120 14.64 -12.38 13.12
N SER A 121 15.83 -12.36 13.71
CA SER A 121 15.99 -12.37 15.17
C SER A 121 15.57 -11.04 15.80
N ASN A 122 15.94 -9.93 15.19
CA ASN A 122 15.54 -8.59 15.61
C ASN A 122 14.05 -8.31 15.33
N GLN A 123 13.49 -8.85 14.24
CA GLN A 123 12.04 -8.85 14.01
C GLN A 123 11.31 -9.59 15.14
N HIS A 124 11.84 -10.75 15.60
CA HIS A 124 11.25 -11.49 16.71
C HIS A 124 11.17 -10.65 17.97
N ILE A 125 12.21 -9.91 18.32
CA ILE A 125 12.24 -8.99 19.46
C ILE A 125 11.26 -7.83 19.26
N TYR A 126 11.30 -7.16 18.11
CA TYR A 126 10.46 -6.01 17.83
C TYR A 126 8.96 -6.33 17.91
N TYR A 127 8.55 -7.50 17.42
CA TYR A 127 7.15 -7.94 17.47
C TYR A 127 6.79 -8.76 18.70
N SER A 128 7.72 -8.95 19.64
CA SER A 128 7.45 -9.69 20.88
C SER A 128 6.39 -9.04 21.74
N ALA A 129 6.31 -7.69 21.71
CA ALA A 129 5.33 -6.93 22.48
C ALA A 129 4.96 -5.63 21.74
N TRP A 130 3.75 -5.12 22.04
CA TRP A 130 3.19 -3.91 21.41
C TRP A 130 4.03 -2.65 21.65
N TYR A 131 4.69 -2.55 22.80
CA TYR A 131 5.40 -1.35 23.21
C TYR A 131 6.66 -1.05 22.37
N TYR A 132 7.29 -2.02 21.71
CA TYR A 132 8.39 -1.74 20.78
C TYR A 132 7.94 -0.85 19.63
N ALA A 133 6.83 -1.23 18.97
CA ALA A 133 6.25 -0.44 17.90
C ALA A 133 5.69 0.90 18.43
N ALA A 134 5.07 0.92 19.60
CA ALA A 134 4.57 2.15 20.21
C ALA A 134 5.70 3.15 20.51
N VAL A 135 6.78 2.72 21.14
CA VAL A 135 7.96 3.56 21.42
C VAL A 135 8.56 4.07 20.13
N HIS A 136 8.75 3.20 19.13
CA HIS A 136 9.30 3.58 17.83
C HIS A 136 8.47 4.69 17.16
N ILE A 137 7.14 4.55 17.10
CA ILE A 137 6.28 5.57 16.50
C ILE A 137 6.25 6.86 17.34
N LEU A 138 6.27 6.76 18.66
CA LEU A 138 6.30 7.95 19.53
C LEU A 138 7.54 8.83 19.28
N LEU A 139 8.67 8.27 18.84
CA LEU A 139 9.86 9.04 18.49
C LEU A 139 9.66 9.99 17.29
N SER A 140 8.63 9.78 16.46
CA SER A 140 8.25 10.73 15.41
C SER A 140 7.58 12.00 15.95
N ILE A 141 7.03 11.91 17.15
CA ILE A 141 6.24 12.99 17.76
C ILE A 141 7.14 13.87 18.61
N PRO A 142 7.28 15.18 18.31
CA PRO A 142 8.23 16.05 19.02
C PRO A 142 8.08 16.07 20.55
N ALA A 143 6.87 15.86 21.07
CA ALA A 143 6.59 15.81 22.51
C ALA A 143 7.14 14.55 23.22
N PHE A 144 7.48 13.49 22.47
CA PHE A 144 7.87 12.18 23.01
C PHE A 144 9.29 11.75 22.64
N GLN A 145 10.17 12.67 22.27
CA GLN A 145 11.54 12.39 21.87
C GLN A 145 12.51 12.19 23.06
N THR A 146 11.98 11.92 24.24
CA THR A 146 12.78 11.59 25.44
C THR A 146 12.25 10.36 26.17
N PRO A 147 13.13 9.52 26.75
CA PRO A 147 12.70 8.33 27.49
C PRO A 147 11.70 8.63 28.60
N LYS A 148 11.87 9.76 29.31
CA LYS A 148 10.98 10.19 30.40
C LYS A 148 9.56 10.52 29.90
N ALA A 149 9.45 11.22 28.77
CA ALA A 149 8.15 11.57 28.18
C ALA A 149 7.40 10.31 27.74
N ILE A 150 8.09 9.37 27.08
CA ILE A 150 7.52 8.10 26.63
C ILE A 150 7.09 7.24 27.84
N SER A 151 7.96 7.11 28.86
CA SER A 151 7.67 6.35 30.08
C SER A 151 6.38 6.87 30.77
N LYS A 152 6.24 8.18 30.89
CA LYS A 152 5.04 8.82 31.45
C LYS A 152 3.80 8.55 30.60
N HIS A 153 3.92 8.66 29.29
CA HIS A 153 2.80 8.49 28.35
C HIS A 153 2.29 7.05 28.30
N LEU A 154 3.20 6.08 28.14
CA LEU A 154 2.86 4.66 28.07
C LEU A 154 2.64 4.01 29.44
N ARG A 155 2.96 4.72 30.54
CA ARG A 155 2.94 4.20 31.93
C ARG A 155 3.80 2.94 32.07
N LEU A 156 4.96 2.92 31.42
CA LEU A 156 5.95 1.85 31.50
C LEU A 156 7.18 2.31 32.29
N PRO A 157 7.90 1.40 32.97
CA PRO A 157 9.12 1.74 33.68
C PRO A 157 10.16 2.42 32.80
N LEU A 158 10.80 3.48 33.30
CA LEU A 158 11.80 4.24 32.55
C LEU A 158 12.95 3.33 32.05
N LYS A 159 13.38 2.37 32.87
CA LYS A 159 14.42 1.40 32.51
C LYS A 159 14.02 0.60 31.28
N GLN A 160 12.78 0.11 31.24
CA GLN A 160 12.26 -0.64 30.09
C GLN A 160 12.24 0.22 28.82
N ILE A 161 11.83 1.49 28.91
CA ILE A 161 11.86 2.40 27.75
C ILE A 161 13.28 2.63 27.26
N GLN A 162 14.25 2.76 28.17
CA GLN A 162 15.67 2.90 27.80
C GLN A 162 16.20 1.65 27.08
N GLU A 163 15.88 0.46 27.55
CA GLU A 163 16.24 -0.80 26.92
C GLU A 163 15.64 -0.91 25.49
N ILE A 164 14.37 -0.52 25.33
CA ILE A 164 13.70 -0.50 24.00
C ILE A 164 14.41 0.50 23.08
N ILE A 165 14.68 1.72 23.53
CA ILE A 165 15.35 2.74 22.71
C ILE A 165 16.75 2.25 22.31
N THR A 166 17.52 1.66 23.23
CA THR A 166 18.83 1.07 22.91
C THR A 166 18.72 0.00 21.83
N PHE A 167 17.71 -0.88 21.91
CA PHE A 167 17.42 -1.85 20.86
C PHE A 167 17.10 -1.17 19.52
N LEU A 168 16.26 -0.13 19.53
CA LEU A 168 15.90 0.61 18.30
C LEU A 168 17.12 1.29 17.67
N GLU A 169 18.00 1.90 18.49
CA GLU A 169 19.25 2.53 18.00
C GLU A 169 20.21 1.51 17.40
N ALA A 170 20.44 0.38 18.08
CA ALA A 170 21.31 -0.68 17.60
C ALA A 170 20.88 -1.24 16.23
N ASN A 171 19.59 -1.12 15.92
CA ASN A 171 19.01 -1.58 14.66
C ASN A 171 18.72 -0.44 13.65
N GLY A 172 19.22 0.78 13.90
CA GLY A 172 19.02 1.92 13.02
C GLY A 172 17.58 2.43 12.93
N LEU A 173 16.69 1.99 13.84
CA LEU A 173 15.28 2.38 13.93
C LEU A 173 15.08 3.67 14.72
N ALA A 174 16.04 4.03 15.55
CA ALA A 174 16.12 5.29 16.25
C ALA A 174 17.51 5.91 16.07
N VAL A 175 17.60 7.22 16.22
CA VAL A 175 18.84 7.97 16.20
C VAL A 175 18.80 9.07 17.25
N GLN A 176 19.89 9.24 17.99
CA GLN A 176 20.02 10.36 18.94
C GLN A 176 20.57 11.59 18.24
N LYS A 177 19.87 12.73 18.35
CA LYS A 177 20.31 14.04 17.85
C LYS A 177 20.05 15.10 18.93
N ALA A 178 21.08 15.88 19.24
CA ALA A 178 20.98 16.98 20.20
C ALA A 178 20.27 16.62 21.53
N GLY A 179 20.50 15.40 22.06
CA GLY A 179 19.91 14.92 23.32
C GLY A 179 18.46 14.42 23.21
N LYS A 180 17.91 14.35 22.01
CA LYS A 180 16.60 13.80 21.71
C LYS A 180 16.72 12.56 20.83
N TYR A 181 15.70 11.70 20.88
CA TYR A 181 15.61 10.53 20.00
C TYR A 181 14.59 10.79 18.90
N GLU A 182 14.97 10.46 17.67
CA GLU A 182 14.15 10.56 16.49
C GLU A 182 14.08 9.20 15.79
N ILE A 183 13.11 9.03 14.88
CA ILE A 183 13.05 7.84 14.02
C ILE A 183 14.29 7.77 13.15
N GLY A 184 14.91 6.58 13.08
CA GLY A 184 16.06 6.28 12.25
C GLY A 184 15.69 6.05 10.77
N LEU A 185 16.70 5.74 9.97
CA LEU A 185 16.54 5.51 8.53
C LEU A 185 16.05 4.11 8.19
N THR A 186 16.31 3.12 9.06
CA THR A 186 15.86 1.73 8.88
C THR A 186 14.35 1.67 8.98
N ARG A 187 13.72 1.03 8.01
CA ARG A 187 12.26 0.86 7.98
C ARG A 187 11.90 -0.57 8.34
N ILE A 188 10.86 -0.72 9.14
CA ILE A 188 10.30 -2.03 9.44
C ILE A 188 9.23 -2.34 8.40
N HIS A 189 9.37 -3.50 7.79
CA HIS A 189 8.35 -4.10 6.97
C HIS A 189 8.09 -5.51 7.45
N LEU A 190 6.84 -5.83 7.69
CA LEU A 190 6.40 -7.16 8.04
C LEU A 190 5.73 -7.79 6.82
N ASP A 191 6.36 -8.82 6.26
CA ASP A 191 5.79 -9.59 5.17
C ASP A 191 4.52 -10.31 5.66
N LYS A 192 3.48 -10.35 4.83
CA LYS A 192 2.21 -11.03 5.16
C LYS A 192 2.38 -12.54 5.46
N ASN A 193 3.46 -13.14 4.97
CA ASN A 193 3.82 -14.54 5.24
C ASN A 193 4.74 -14.70 6.46
N SER A 194 5.15 -13.60 7.11
CA SER A 194 6.00 -13.67 8.30
C SER A 194 5.28 -14.31 9.48
N VAL A 195 5.96 -15.21 10.19
CA VAL A 195 5.46 -15.78 11.45
C VAL A 195 5.14 -14.68 12.48
N GLN A 196 5.83 -13.54 12.41
CA GLN A 196 5.66 -12.42 13.33
C GLN A 196 4.37 -11.62 13.07
N ILE A 197 3.74 -11.75 11.89
CA ILE A 197 2.52 -11.01 11.57
C ILE A 197 1.37 -11.36 12.51
N ARG A 198 1.25 -12.64 12.88
CA ARG A 198 0.22 -13.09 13.83
C ARG A 198 0.42 -12.44 15.19
N ARG A 199 1.67 -12.40 15.68
CA ARG A 199 2.02 -11.78 16.95
C ARG A 199 1.76 -10.28 16.95
N HIS A 200 2.13 -9.60 15.86
CA HIS A 200 1.84 -8.18 15.66
C HIS A 200 0.32 -7.90 15.72
N HIS A 201 -0.47 -8.67 15.00
CA HIS A 201 -1.94 -8.53 15.02
C HIS A 201 -2.51 -8.78 16.42
N THR A 202 -2.06 -9.83 17.11
CA THR A 202 -2.51 -10.15 18.49
C THR A 202 -2.14 -9.04 19.46
N ASN A 203 -0.93 -8.50 19.40
CA ASN A 203 -0.47 -7.43 20.27
C ASN A 203 -1.40 -6.21 20.21
N TRP A 204 -1.75 -5.76 19.01
CA TRP A 204 -2.63 -4.58 18.85
C TRP A 204 -4.09 -4.86 19.21
N ARG A 205 -4.58 -6.09 19.00
CA ARG A 205 -5.93 -6.48 19.45
C ARG A 205 -6.06 -6.54 20.95
N ASN A 206 -5.01 -6.98 21.64
CA ASN A 206 -4.96 -6.90 23.10
C ASN A 206 -4.99 -5.45 23.60
N GLN A 207 -4.37 -4.51 22.87
CA GLN A 207 -4.48 -3.09 23.20
C GLN A 207 -5.88 -2.52 22.87
N ALA A 208 -6.53 -3.00 21.80
CA ALA A 208 -7.90 -2.63 21.52
C ALA A 208 -8.88 -3.09 22.62
N ILE A 209 -8.72 -4.30 23.15
CA ILE A 209 -9.50 -4.79 24.32
C ILE A 209 -9.29 -3.85 25.51
N THR A 210 -8.03 -3.50 25.82
CA THR A 210 -7.73 -2.55 26.90
C THR A 210 -8.35 -1.17 26.68
N SER A 211 -8.47 -0.72 25.41
CA SER A 211 -9.14 0.54 25.06
C SER A 211 -10.64 0.46 25.26
N ILE A 212 -11.28 -0.66 24.89
CA ILE A 212 -12.72 -0.91 25.13
C ILE A 212 -13.01 -0.81 26.64
N ASP A 213 -12.19 -1.39 27.50
CA ASP A 213 -12.37 -1.35 28.95
C ASP A 213 -12.27 0.07 29.52
N LYS A 214 -11.50 0.97 28.89
CA LYS A 214 -11.39 2.37 29.29
C LYS A 214 -12.60 3.22 28.90
N ASN A 215 -13.36 2.78 27.91
CA ASN A 215 -14.57 3.42 27.42
C ASN A 215 -14.41 4.92 27.11
N ASP A 216 -13.33 5.31 26.41
CA ASP A 216 -13.11 6.70 25.99
C ASP A 216 -14.08 7.04 24.85
N PRO A 217 -14.92 8.08 24.98
CA PRO A 217 -15.90 8.45 23.95
C PRO A 217 -15.27 8.90 22.61
N ASN A 218 -13.97 9.18 22.58
CA ASN A 218 -13.23 9.51 21.37
C ASN A 218 -12.69 8.27 20.62
N ASP A 219 -12.73 7.09 21.24
CA ASP A 219 -12.34 5.86 20.60
C ASP A 219 -13.50 5.27 19.81
N LEU A 220 -13.20 4.63 18.68
CA LEU A 220 -14.19 3.96 17.84
C LEU A 220 -14.02 2.45 17.95
N HIS A 221 -15.02 1.79 18.51
CA HIS A 221 -15.10 0.34 18.55
C HIS A 221 -16.38 -0.14 17.89
N TYR A 222 -16.29 -1.06 16.95
CA TYR A 222 -17.45 -1.63 16.27
C TYR A 222 -17.27 -3.15 16.16
N SER A 223 -18.32 -3.89 16.53
CA SER A 223 -18.39 -5.34 16.38
C SER A 223 -19.79 -5.74 15.96
N ASN A 224 -19.91 -6.63 14.99
CA ASN A 224 -21.18 -7.17 14.54
C ASN A 224 -21.00 -8.62 14.07
N ALA A 225 -21.91 -9.50 14.52
CA ALA A 225 -22.05 -10.84 13.96
C ALA A 225 -23.19 -10.79 12.91
N LEU A 226 -22.87 -11.17 11.69
CA LEU A 226 -23.78 -11.03 10.56
C LEU A 226 -23.73 -12.26 9.64
N SER A 227 -24.80 -12.50 8.89
CA SER A 227 -24.83 -13.48 7.82
C SER A 227 -24.93 -12.77 6.46
N MET A 228 -24.27 -13.31 5.45
CA MET A 228 -24.29 -12.77 4.10
C MET A 228 -24.12 -13.89 3.06
N SER A 229 -24.36 -13.58 1.79
CA SER A 229 -24.08 -14.51 0.70
C SER A 229 -22.58 -14.65 0.46
N HIS A 230 -22.12 -15.81 0.01
CA HIS A 230 -20.71 -16.01 -0.40
C HIS A 230 -20.24 -14.99 -1.44
N GLY A 231 -21.13 -14.61 -2.37
CA GLY A 231 -20.81 -13.62 -3.41
C GLY A 231 -20.64 -12.18 -2.92
N ASP A 232 -21.11 -11.85 -1.71
CA ASP A 232 -20.99 -10.51 -1.13
C ASP A 232 -19.76 -10.37 -0.22
N VAL A 233 -19.18 -11.47 0.27
CA VAL A 233 -17.95 -11.47 1.06
C VAL A 233 -16.81 -10.71 0.38
N PRO A 234 -16.44 -10.98 -0.90
CA PRO A 234 -15.39 -10.24 -1.57
C PRO A 234 -15.73 -8.75 -1.79
N LYS A 235 -17.02 -8.40 -1.96
CA LYS A 235 -17.44 -7.00 -2.13
C LYS A 235 -17.21 -6.19 -0.85
N ILE A 236 -17.57 -6.73 0.30
CA ILE A 236 -17.32 -6.11 1.61
C ILE A 236 -15.81 -5.97 1.83
N LYS A 237 -15.03 -7.04 1.58
CA LYS A 237 -13.58 -7.02 1.71
C LYS A 237 -12.93 -5.91 0.86
N GLU A 238 -13.41 -5.72 -0.36
CA GLU A 238 -12.93 -4.64 -1.24
C GLU A 238 -13.21 -3.25 -0.67
N ILE A 239 -14.41 -3.02 -0.11
CA ILE A 239 -14.79 -1.76 0.55
C ILE A 239 -13.85 -1.48 1.73
N LEU A 240 -13.60 -2.49 2.58
CA LEU A 240 -12.70 -2.35 3.73
C LEU A 240 -11.27 -2.05 3.32
N ILE A 241 -10.76 -2.69 2.26
CA ILE A 241 -9.42 -2.40 1.71
C ILE A 241 -9.35 -0.96 1.19
N LYS A 242 -10.36 -0.47 0.47
CA LYS A 242 -10.42 0.92 0.00
C LYS A 242 -10.43 1.91 1.18
N ALA A 243 -11.21 1.63 2.22
CA ALA A 243 -11.24 2.46 3.43
C ALA A 243 -9.85 2.54 4.10
N ILE A 244 -9.12 1.42 4.20
CA ILE A 244 -7.74 1.42 4.72
C ILE A 244 -6.83 2.29 3.85
N GLU A 245 -6.95 2.23 2.53
CA GLU A 245 -6.13 3.04 1.61
C GLU A 245 -6.43 4.54 1.76
N GLU A 246 -7.69 4.92 1.89
CA GLU A 246 -8.09 6.30 2.15
C GLU A 246 -7.54 6.82 3.49
N CYS A 247 -7.65 6.02 4.57
CA CYS A 247 -7.04 6.34 5.85
C CYS A 247 -5.52 6.55 5.72
N ARG A 248 -4.82 5.70 4.96
CA ARG A 248 -3.36 5.83 4.73
C ARG A 248 -2.97 7.12 4.02
N VAL A 249 -3.81 7.60 3.09
CA VAL A 249 -3.56 8.90 2.41
C VAL A 249 -3.65 10.05 3.42
N ILE A 250 -4.66 10.04 4.29
CA ILE A 250 -4.83 11.05 5.34
C ILE A 250 -3.65 11.00 6.33
N ILE A 251 -3.31 9.80 6.82
CA ILE A 251 -2.21 9.61 7.78
C ILE A 251 -0.88 10.13 7.22
N ARG A 252 -0.58 9.88 5.94
CA ARG A 252 0.66 10.35 5.30
C ARG A 252 0.78 11.87 5.20
N ALA A 253 -0.34 12.57 5.14
CA ALA A 253 -0.40 14.03 5.06
C ALA A 253 -0.54 14.70 6.43
N SER A 254 -0.78 13.92 7.50
CA SER A 254 -0.98 14.41 8.85
C SER A 254 0.35 14.76 9.51
N LYS A 255 0.31 15.74 10.42
CA LYS A 255 1.41 16.03 11.34
C LYS A 255 1.47 14.94 12.42
N GLU A 256 2.68 14.65 12.89
CA GLU A 256 2.94 13.65 13.93
C GLU A 256 2.64 14.26 15.33
N GLU A 257 1.40 14.15 15.79
CA GLU A 257 0.95 14.75 17.07
C GLU A 257 0.43 13.70 18.06
N ARG A 258 -0.11 12.56 17.57
CA ARG A 258 -0.74 11.53 18.43
C ARG A 258 -0.40 10.13 17.92
N LEU A 259 -0.19 9.21 18.88
CA LEU A 259 -0.16 7.78 18.59
C LEU A 259 -1.60 7.26 18.55
N GLN A 260 -2.01 6.73 17.42
CA GLN A 260 -3.30 6.05 17.22
C GLN A 260 -3.07 4.64 16.68
N VAL A 261 -3.99 3.74 16.98
CA VAL A 261 -3.97 2.36 16.51
C VAL A 261 -5.23 2.09 15.69
N LEU A 262 -5.06 1.58 14.49
CA LEU A 262 -6.16 1.10 13.65
C LEU A 262 -6.04 -0.42 13.53
N THR A 263 -7.05 -1.13 14.01
CA THR A 263 -7.23 -2.58 13.77
C THR A 263 -8.51 -2.81 13.01
N MET A 264 -8.53 -3.79 12.14
CA MET A 264 -9.71 -4.17 11.36
C MET A 264 -9.71 -5.68 11.16
N ASP A 265 -10.85 -6.30 11.42
CA ASP A 265 -11.06 -7.74 11.27
C ASP A 265 -12.34 -8.02 10.48
N PHE A 266 -12.24 -8.89 9.49
CA PHE A 266 -13.36 -9.42 8.75
C PHE A 266 -13.06 -10.89 8.43
N PHE A 267 -13.74 -11.82 9.08
CA PHE A 267 -13.43 -13.25 9.03
C PHE A 267 -14.69 -14.11 9.22
N GLY A 268 -14.65 -15.32 8.71
CA GLY A 268 -15.69 -16.33 8.95
C GLY A 268 -15.43 -17.14 10.22
N ILE A 269 -16.50 -17.62 10.85
CA ILE A 269 -16.44 -18.53 12.00
C ILE A 269 -16.81 -19.93 11.50
N ASN A 270 -15.96 -20.93 11.76
CA ASN A 270 -16.19 -22.35 11.44
C ASN A 270 -16.46 -22.65 9.95
N GLU A 271 -15.94 -21.86 9.03
CA GLU A 271 -15.85 -22.30 7.64
C GLU A 271 -14.76 -23.39 7.58
N SER A 272 -15.20 -24.67 7.60
CA SER A 272 -14.34 -25.78 7.20
C SER A 272 -14.00 -25.57 5.73
N ASP A 273 -12.71 -25.62 5.39
CA ASP A 273 -12.24 -25.68 4.00
C ASP A 273 -13.00 -26.82 3.29
N SER A 274 -13.94 -26.47 2.43
CA SER A 274 -14.64 -27.38 1.53
C SER A 274 -14.05 -27.30 0.13
#